data_2d5889ad9927065e9335b5b32aa1495c
#
_entry.id   2d5889ad9927065e9335b5b32aa1495c
#
_cell.length_a   1.000
_cell.length_b   1.000
_cell.length_c   1.000
_cell.angle_alpha   90.00
_cell.angle_beta   90.00
_cell.angle_gamma   90.00
#
_symmetry.space_group_name_H-M   'P 1'
#
loop_
_entity.id
_entity.type
_entity.pdbx_description
1 polymer ?
#
loop_
_entity_poly.entity_id
_entity_poly.type
_entity_poly.pdbx_seq_one_letter_code
_entity_poly.pdbx_strand_id
1 'polypeptide(L)'
;MVQKQENDKIKIPGYFNKILLHEIFMTGLFVQLLIRLVICGTLWTWVLIYTAVLMIYIGFIHQGIITMSPLINRLRLITNMIIMNIAFTSIKYVIPALGKTPQDNRLMMIDQFIVGSDLSLWVQRFYSKPLTEIMSIGYMLFILFLFLTFILYSFRADLNKLSRFCLGLFILYGIGISGYSVVPAQGPYIFLADEYSRPLEGY
;
A
#
# COMPACT_ATOMS: atom_id res chain seq x y z
N MET A 1 50.94 -4.03 -7.55
CA MET A 1 50.10 -4.21 -6.34
C MET A 1 48.64 -4.40 -6.82
N VAL A 2 48.25 -5.64 -6.98
CA VAL A 2 46.86 -5.99 -7.33
C VAL A 2 46.09 -6.06 -6.02
N GLN A 3 45.26 -5.06 -5.72
CA GLN A 3 44.35 -5.13 -4.58
C GLN A 3 43.34 -6.25 -4.84
N LYS A 4 43.49 -7.30 -4.06
CA LYS A 4 42.57 -8.40 -3.91
C LYS A 4 41.21 -7.79 -3.50
N GLN A 5 40.29 -7.65 -4.45
CA GLN A 5 38.89 -7.40 -4.12
C GLN A 5 38.38 -8.59 -3.31
N GLU A 6 38.46 -8.44 -2.00
CA GLU A 6 37.83 -9.34 -1.05
C GLU A 6 36.34 -9.30 -1.36
N ASN A 7 35.83 -10.40 -1.90
CA ASN A 7 34.44 -10.62 -2.12
C ASN A 7 33.72 -10.42 -0.79
N ASP A 8 33.22 -9.22 -0.54
CA ASP A 8 32.27 -8.94 0.54
C ASP A 8 31.03 -9.81 0.27
N LYS A 9 31.09 -11.05 0.77
CA LYS A 9 29.94 -11.94 0.81
C LYS A 9 28.87 -11.17 1.58
N ILE A 10 27.84 -10.70 0.86
CA ILE A 10 26.70 -10.01 1.44
C ILE A 10 26.18 -10.90 2.57
N LYS A 11 26.45 -10.50 3.81
CA LYS A 11 26.08 -11.26 5.00
C LYS A 11 24.56 -11.21 5.16
N ILE A 12 23.91 -12.33 4.93
CA ILE A 12 22.46 -12.43 5.11
C ILE A 12 22.18 -12.44 6.61
N PRO A 13 21.34 -11.53 7.12
CA PRO A 13 20.96 -11.54 8.52
C PRO A 13 20.27 -12.84 8.91
N GLY A 14 20.60 -13.40 10.08
CA GLY A 14 20.07 -14.68 10.54
C GLY A 14 18.54 -14.76 10.64
N TYR A 15 17.84 -13.62 10.78
CA TYR A 15 16.38 -13.63 10.84
C TYR A 15 15.69 -13.88 9.48
N PHE A 16 16.44 -13.84 8.36
CA PHE A 16 15.90 -14.19 7.04
C PHE A 16 15.61 -15.69 6.86
N ASN A 17 16.06 -16.54 7.78
CA ASN A 17 15.66 -17.95 7.83
C ASN A 17 14.23 -18.16 8.37
N LYS A 18 13.50 -17.07 8.66
CA LYS A 18 12.12 -17.08 9.16
C LYS A 18 11.23 -16.21 8.28
N ILE A 19 9.93 -16.35 8.48
CA ILE A 19 8.95 -15.44 7.90
C ILE A 19 9.08 -14.08 8.60
N LEU A 20 9.11 -13.01 7.83
CA LEU A 20 9.21 -11.65 8.35
C LEU A 20 7.83 -11.11 8.76
N LEU A 21 7.80 -10.19 9.72
CA LEU A 21 6.56 -9.68 10.29
C LEU A 21 5.61 -9.07 9.21
N HIS A 22 6.15 -8.27 8.32
CA HIS A 22 5.36 -7.66 7.24
C HIS A 22 4.84 -8.71 6.23
N GLU A 23 5.50 -9.87 6.09
CA GLU A 23 5.02 -10.95 5.23
C GLU A 23 3.82 -11.69 5.82
N ILE A 24 3.81 -11.88 7.14
CA ILE A 24 2.67 -12.46 7.84
C ILE A 24 1.44 -11.58 7.65
N PHE A 25 1.59 -10.28 7.88
CA PHE A 25 0.48 -9.33 7.73
C PHE A 25 0.02 -9.19 6.28
N MET A 26 0.94 -9.14 5.31
CA MET A 26 0.58 -9.10 3.89
C MET A 26 -0.15 -10.36 3.43
N THR A 27 0.33 -11.53 3.84
CA THR A 27 -0.35 -12.79 3.56
C THR A 27 -1.76 -12.78 4.16
N GLY A 28 -1.89 -12.35 5.43
CA GLY A 28 -3.18 -12.23 6.11
C GLY A 28 -4.14 -11.27 5.38
N LEU A 29 -3.65 -10.12 4.94
CA LEU A 29 -4.44 -9.15 4.18
C LEU A 29 -4.97 -9.75 2.87
N PHE A 30 -4.10 -10.42 2.10
CA PHE A 30 -4.51 -11.03 0.84
C PHE A 30 -5.48 -12.19 1.04
N VAL A 31 -5.25 -13.04 2.03
CA VAL A 31 -6.17 -14.14 2.39
C VAL A 31 -7.54 -13.57 2.80
N GLN A 32 -7.57 -12.52 3.62
CA GLN A 32 -8.81 -11.86 4.02
C GLN A 32 -9.59 -11.31 2.81
N LEU A 33 -8.90 -10.59 1.91
CA LEU A 33 -9.53 -10.04 0.70
C LEU A 33 -10.02 -11.16 -0.23
N LEU A 34 -9.23 -12.20 -0.40
CA LEU A 34 -9.58 -13.37 -1.21
C LEU A 34 -10.84 -14.08 -0.68
N ILE A 35 -10.88 -14.37 0.63
CA ILE A 35 -12.05 -14.98 1.27
C ILE A 35 -13.31 -14.13 1.02
N ARG A 36 -13.22 -12.82 1.20
CA ARG A 36 -14.35 -11.92 0.96
C ARG A 36 -14.82 -11.93 -0.48
N LEU A 37 -13.90 -11.89 -1.46
CA LEU A 37 -14.23 -11.95 -2.88
C LEU A 37 -14.93 -13.27 -3.24
N VAL A 38 -14.46 -14.39 -2.69
CA VAL A 38 -15.06 -15.71 -2.90
C VAL A 38 -16.48 -15.75 -2.30
N ILE A 39 -16.68 -15.24 -1.09
CA ILE A 39 -17.99 -15.21 -0.42
C ILE A 39 -18.98 -14.34 -1.21
N CYS A 40 -18.55 -13.20 -1.73
CA CYS A 40 -19.39 -12.31 -2.53
C CYS A 40 -19.75 -12.89 -3.89
N GLY A 41 -19.02 -13.89 -4.38
CA GLY A 41 -19.27 -14.56 -5.66
C GLY A 41 -19.11 -13.68 -6.90
N THR A 42 -18.46 -12.53 -6.74
CA THR A 42 -18.26 -11.53 -7.79
C THR A 42 -16.78 -11.41 -8.13
N LEU A 43 -16.48 -10.85 -9.32
CA LEU A 43 -15.10 -10.56 -9.72
C LEU A 43 -14.14 -11.77 -9.69
N TRP A 44 -14.53 -12.90 -10.27
CA TRP A 44 -13.69 -14.10 -10.35
C TRP A 44 -12.30 -13.86 -10.96
N THR A 45 -12.18 -12.87 -11.83
CA THR A 45 -10.88 -12.45 -12.36
C THR A 45 -9.94 -11.99 -11.25
N TRP A 46 -10.43 -11.21 -10.27
CA TRP A 46 -9.62 -10.78 -9.12
C TRP A 46 -9.32 -11.92 -8.16
N VAL A 47 -10.23 -12.87 -8.00
CA VAL A 47 -9.97 -14.12 -7.23
C VAL A 47 -8.79 -14.88 -7.83
N LEU A 48 -8.76 -15.04 -9.14
CA LEU A 48 -7.65 -15.72 -9.83
C LEU A 48 -6.35 -14.92 -9.71
N ILE A 49 -6.38 -13.60 -9.92
CA ILE A 49 -5.20 -12.74 -9.78
C ILE A 49 -4.65 -12.82 -8.37
N TYR A 50 -5.48 -12.66 -7.33
CA TYR A 50 -5.03 -12.69 -5.94
C TYR A 50 -4.49 -14.07 -5.54
N THR A 51 -5.11 -15.14 -6.02
CA THR A 51 -4.62 -16.50 -5.77
C THR A 51 -3.25 -16.71 -6.41
N ALA A 52 -3.07 -16.32 -7.68
CA ALA A 52 -1.80 -16.42 -8.37
C ALA A 52 -0.69 -15.60 -7.70
N VAL A 53 -1.01 -14.35 -7.36
CA VAL A 53 -0.08 -13.44 -6.65
C VAL A 53 0.33 -14.02 -5.30
N LEU A 54 -0.64 -14.54 -4.54
CA LEU A 54 -0.38 -15.14 -3.23
C LEU A 54 0.51 -16.39 -3.34
N MET A 55 0.26 -17.25 -4.32
CA MET A 55 1.09 -18.44 -4.55
C MET A 55 2.53 -18.06 -4.92
N ILE A 56 2.71 -17.10 -5.83
CA ILE A 56 4.04 -16.59 -6.21
C ILE A 56 4.76 -16.02 -4.98
N TYR A 57 4.06 -15.25 -4.17
CA TYR A 57 4.61 -14.63 -2.96
C TYR A 57 5.07 -15.66 -1.93
N ILE A 58 4.21 -16.62 -1.62
CA ILE A 58 4.57 -17.73 -0.70
C ILE A 58 5.76 -18.52 -1.25
N GLY A 59 5.80 -18.73 -2.56
CA GLY A 59 6.93 -19.37 -3.23
C GLY A 59 8.25 -18.63 -3.02
N PHE A 60 8.28 -17.31 -3.16
CA PHE A 60 9.48 -16.50 -2.88
C PHE A 60 9.87 -16.50 -1.40
N ILE A 61 8.91 -16.45 -0.49
CA ILE A 61 9.18 -16.56 0.95
C ILE A 61 9.84 -17.92 1.25
N HIS A 62 9.24 -19.00 0.78
CA HIS A 62 9.73 -20.36 1.01
C HIS A 62 11.14 -20.56 0.43
N GLN A 63 11.37 -20.16 -0.82
CA GLN A 63 12.69 -20.23 -1.44
C GLN A 63 13.73 -19.35 -0.73
N GLY A 64 13.35 -18.16 -0.30
CA GLY A 64 14.24 -17.26 0.44
C GLY A 64 14.69 -17.84 1.78
N ILE A 65 13.78 -18.54 2.48
CA ILE A 65 14.09 -19.22 3.75
C ILE A 65 15.03 -20.40 3.53
N ILE A 66 14.79 -21.23 2.53
CA ILE A 66 15.58 -22.45 2.30
C ILE A 66 16.95 -22.14 1.72
N THR A 67 17.01 -21.33 0.69
CA THR A 67 18.27 -21.11 -0.03
C THR A 67 19.20 -20.14 0.67
N MET A 68 18.67 -19.26 1.51
CA MET A 68 19.42 -18.15 2.14
C MET A 68 20.29 -17.37 1.13
N SER A 69 19.84 -17.33 -0.14
CA SER A 69 20.53 -16.59 -1.19
C SER A 69 20.25 -15.09 -1.06
N PRO A 70 21.26 -14.21 -1.15
CA PRO A 70 21.06 -12.77 -1.15
C PRO A 70 20.10 -12.28 -2.26
N LEU A 71 20.24 -12.86 -3.45
CA LEU A 71 19.40 -12.54 -4.60
C LEU A 71 17.94 -12.93 -4.36
N ILE A 72 17.70 -14.16 -3.91
CA ILE A 72 16.34 -14.66 -3.66
C ILE A 72 15.68 -13.84 -2.54
N ASN A 73 16.40 -13.52 -1.45
CA ASN A 73 15.85 -12.70 -0.39
C ASN A 73 15.59 -11.24 -0.83
N ARG A 74 16.38 -10.71 -1.75
CA ARG A 74 16.11 -9.41 -2.37
C ARG A 74 14.84 -9.46 -3.23
N LEU A 75 14.68 -10.48 -4.07
CA LEU A 75 13.47 -10.68 -4.87
C LEU A 75 12.23 -10.86 -3.98
N ARG A 76 12.33 -11.62 -2.89
CA ARG A 76 11.31 -11.79 -1.87
C ARG A 76 10.81 -10.44 -1.31
N LEU A 77 11.73 -9.52 -0.98
CA LEU A 77 11.38 -8.19 -0.48
C LEU A 77 10.80 -7.28 -1.58
N ILE A 78 11.35 -7.33 -2.79
CA ILE A 78 10.81 -6.58 -3.93
C ILE A 78 9.38 -7.05 -4.26
N THR A 79 9.15 -8.36 -4.27
CA THR A 79 7.83 -8.93 -4.51
C THR A 79 6.82 -8.45 -3.48
N ASN A 80 7.20 -8.33 -2.20
CA ASN A 80 6.32 -7.77 -1.17
C ASN A 80 5.81 -6.36 -1.53
N MET A 81 6.67 -5.49 -2.06
CA MET A 81 6.29 -4.14 -2.48
C MET A 81 5.39 -4.13 -3.72
N ILE A 82 5.69 -4.99 -4.70
CA ILE A 82 4.86 -5.14 -5.90
C ILE A 82 3.45 -5.60 -5.54
N ILE A 83 3.33 -6.58 -4.67
CA ILE A 83 2.06 -7.12 -4.19
C ILE A 83 1.24 -6.05 -3.48
N MET A 84 1.87 -5.25 -2.64
CA MET A 84 1.19 -4.16 -1.96
C MET A 84 0.66 -3.11 -2.94
N ASN A 85 1.40 -2.82 -4.00
CA ASN A 85 0.94 -1.92 -5.06
C ASN A 85 -0.26 -2.52 -5.82
N ILE A 86 -0.25 -3.83 -6.08
CA ILE A 86 -1.40 -4.53 -6.67
C ILE A 86 -2.63 -4.42 -5.77
N ALA A 87 -2.47 -4.67 -4.45
CA ALA A 87 -3.56 -4.52 -3.49
C ALA A 87 -4.12 -3.10 -3.49
N PHE A 88 -3.26 -2.10 -3.42
CA PHE A 88 -3.66 -0.69 -3.43
C PHE A 88 -4.42 -0.30 -4.71
N THR A 89 -3.89 -0.68 -5.86
CA THR A 89 -4.49 -0.32 -7.17
C THR A 89 -5.84 -1.03 -7.39
N SER A 90 -5.98 -2.26 -6.89
CA SER A 90 -7.20 -3.06 -7.07
C SER A 90 -8.32 -2.69 -6.09
N ILE A 91 -8.02 -1.96 -5.00
CA ILE A 91 -8.97 -1.68 -3.93
C ILE A 91 -10.25 -0.98 -4.44
N LYS A 92 -10.10 -0.08 -5.42
CA LYS A 92 -11.22 0.64 -6.05
C LYS A 92 -12.23 -0.27 -6.76
N TYR A 93 -11.81 -1.46 -7.17
CA TYR A 93 -12.67 -2.46 -7.79
C TYR A 93 -13.21 -3.46 -6.76
N VAL A 94 -12.38 -3.81 -5.78
CA VAL A 94 -12.69 -4.82 -4.78
C VAL A 94 -13.68 -4.31 -3.74
N ILE A 95 -13.49 -3.10 -3.22
CA ILE A 95 -14.35 -2.54 -2.15
C ILE A 95 -15.83 -2.46 -2.57
N PRO A 96 -16.19 -1.88 -3.74
CA PRO A 96 -17.60 -1.87 -4.18
C PRO A 96 -18.19 -3.26 -4.33
N ALA A 97 -17.40 -4.22 -4.83
CA ALA A 97 -17.84 -5.60 -5.01
C ALA A 97 -18.10 -6.34 -3.70
N LEU A 98 -17.54 -5.88 -2.57
CA LEU A 98 -17.84 -6.45 -1.25
C LEU A 98 -19.23 -6.09 -0.72
N GLY A 99 -20.01 -5.27 -1.44
CA GLY A 99 -21.42 -4.97 -1.14
C GLY A 99 -21.65 -4.25 0.19
N LYS A 100 -20.63 -3.69 0.81
CA LYS A 100 -20.78 -2.94 2.06
C LYS A 100 -21.27 -1.52 1.77
N THR A 101 -22.22 -1.06 2.58
CA THR A 101 -22.66 0.34 2.54
C THR A 101 -21.52 1.27 2.95
N PRO A 102 -21.26 2.33 2.20
CA PRO A 102 -20.31 3.35 2.58
C PRO A 102 -20.60 3.93 3.97
N GLN A 103 -19.57 4.18 4.74
CA GLN A 103 -19.68 4.63 6.14
C GLN A 103 -19.37 6.14 6.26
N ASP A 104 -19.51 6.90 5.19
CA ASP A 104 -19.17 8.33 5.14
C ASP A 104 -19.90 9.14 6.21
N ASN A 105 -21.20 8.88 6.45
CA ASN A 105 -21.96 9.52 7.52
C ASN A 105 -21.32 9.34 8.93
N ARG A 106 -20.83 8.13 9.21
CA ARG A 106 -20.19 7.84 10.51
C ARG A 106 -18.85 8.55 10.63
N LEU A 107 -18.08 8.58 9.55
CA LEU A 107 -16.80 9.27 9.52
C LEU A 107 -17.01 10.78 9.69
N MET A 108 -17.99 11.36 9.00
CA MET A 108 -18.35 12.77 9.17
C MET A 108 -18.77 13.10 10.61
N MET A 109 -19.59 12.26 11.25
CA MET A 109 -19.96 12.46 12.67
C MET A 109 -18.72 12.43 13.59
N ILE A 110 -17.75 11.56 13.31
CA ILE A 110 -16.50 11.49 14.08
C ILE A 110 -15.69 12.79 13.86
N ASP A 111 -15.55 13.24 12.61
CA ASP A 111 -14.85 14.48 12.28
C ASP A 111 -15.50 15.69 12.96
N GLN A 112 -16.83 15.78 12.92
CA GLN A 112 -17.59 16.83 13.60
C GLN A 112 -17.43 16.78 15.13
N PHE A 113 -17.38 15.59 15.71
CA PHE A 113 -17.15 15.41 17.14
C PHE A 113 -15.74 15.85 17.58
N ILE A 114 -14.71 15.55 16.77
CA ILE A 114 -13.31 15.85 17.11
C ILE A 114 -12.96 17.31 16.81
N VAL A 115 -13.40 17.83 15.67
CA VAL A 115 -12.96 19.13 15.13
C VAL A 115 -14.05 20.19 15.19
N GLY A 116 -15.31 19.79 15.43
CA GLY A 116 -16.46 20.69 15.46
C GLY A 116 -17.00 21.11 14.08
N SER A 117 -16.39 20.63 12.99
CA SER A 117 -16.80 20.95 11.62
C SER A 117 -16.32 19.86 10.65
N ASP A 118 -16.89 19.81 9.46
CA ASP A 118 -16.33 19.02 8.37
C ASP A 118 -15.04 19.65 7.86
N LEU A 119 -13.93 18.90 8.01
CA LEU A 119 -12.59 19.37 7.66
C LEU A 119 -12.46 19.69 6.16
N SER A 120 -13.10 18.94 5.30
CA SER A 120 -13.00 19.14 3.86
C SER A 120 -13.68 20.42 3.41
N LEU A 121 -14.84 20.74 3.99
CA LEU A 121 -15.55 22.00 3.75
C LEU A 121 -14.83 23.18 4.42
N TRP A 122 -14.22 22.95 5.59
CA TRP A 122 -13.44 23.99 6.26
C TRP A 122 -12.21 24.39 5.44
N VAL A 123 -11.46 23.41 4.90
CA VAL A 123 -10.26 23.65 4.08
C VAL A 123 -10.59 24.42 2.80
N GLN A 124 -11.81 24.30 2.27
CA GLN A 124 -12.26 25.04 1.08
C GLN A 124 -12.15 26.58 1.24
N ARG A 125 -12.21 27.09 2.49
CA ARG A 125 -12.05 28.52 2.79
C ARG A 125 -10.65 29.05 2.45
N PHE A 126 -9.66 28.20 2.44
CA PHE A 126 -8.26 28.53 2.10
C PHE A 126 -7.93 28.30 0.64
N TYR A 127 -8.95 27.95 -0.17
CA TYR A 127 -8.73 27.69 -1.58
C TYR A 127 -8.17 28.93 -2.28
N SER A 128 -7.02 28.72 -2.94
CA SER A 128 -6.47 29.66 -3.90
C SER A 128 -5.75 28.89 -5.00
N LYS A 129 -5.83 29.38 -6.24
CA LYS A 129 -5.19 28.70 -7.38
C LYS A 129 -3.70 28.40 -7.14
N PRO A 130 -2.87 29.34 -6.67
CA PRO A 130 -1.47 29.07 -6.39
C PRO A 130 -1.27 27.98 -5.30
N LEU A 131 -2.08 27.99 -4.26
CA LEU A 131 -1.98 27.00 -3.18
C LEU A 131 -2.32 25.60 -3.70
N THR A 132 -3.36 25.46 -4.50
CA THR A 132 -3.76 24.19 -5.12
C THR A 132 -2.66 23.64 -6.01
N GLU A 133 -2.03 24.49 -6.84
CA GLU A 133 -0.92 24.09 -7.70
C GLU A 133 0.29 23.61 -6.88
N ILE A 134 0.66 24.34 -5.83
CA ILE A 134 1.77 23.95 -4.93
C ILE A 134 1.46 22.60 -4.26
N MET A 135 0.24 22.40 -3.77
CA MET A 135 -0.16 21.14 -3.14
C MET A 135 -0.15 19.97 -4.15
N SER A 136 -0.62 20.22 -5.37
CA SER A 136 -0.58 19.22 -6.46
C SER A 136 0.84 18.82 -6.84
N ILE A 137 1.73 19.80 -6.98
CA ILE A 137 3.16 19.56 -7.24
C ILE A 137 3.77 18.75 -6.07
N GLY A 138 3.50 19.14 -4.83
CA GLY A 138 3.97 18.41 -3.65
C GLY A 138 3.50 16.94 -3.62
N TYR A 139 2.25 16.70 -3.97
CA TYR A 139 1.71 15.35 -4.08
C TYR A 139 2.37 14.54 -5.18
N MET A 140 2.59 15.13 -6.37
CA MET A 140 3.27 14.45 -7.47
C MET A 140 4.74 14.15 -7.13
N LEU A 141 5.44 15.08 -6.47
CA LEU A 141 6.81 14.87 -6.01
C LEU A 141 6.89 13.77 -4.96
N PHE A 142 5.92 13.67 -4.04
CA PHE A 142 5.86 12.59 -3.07
C PHE A 142 5.81 11.21 -3.75
N ILE A 143 4.95 11.05 -4.76
CA ILE A 143 4.86 9.79 -5.53
C ILE A 143 6.19 9.49 -6.22
N LEU A 144 6.79 10.49 -6.87
CA LEU A 144 8.07 10.33 -7.54
C LEU A 144 9.18 9.90 -6.56
N PHE A 145 9.28 10.57 -5.40
CA PHE A 145 10.25 10.21 -4.36
C PHE A 145 10.04 8.80 -3.82
N LEU A 146 8.79 8.38 -3.66
CA LEU A 146 8.47 7.02 -3.22
C LEU A 146 8.99 5.99 -4.21
N PHE A 147 8.74 6.17 -5.51
CA PHE A 147 9.23 5.26 -6.55
C PHE A 147 10.75 5.28 -6.68
N LEU A 148 11.38 6.45 -6.65
CA LEU A 148 12.85 6.56 -6.68
C LEU A 148 13.48 5.87 -5.47
N THR A 149 12.93 6.07 -4.29
CA THR A 149 13.40 5.40 -3.07
C THR A 149 13.24 3.88 -3.19
N PHE A 150 12.10 3.41 -3.68
CA PHE A 150 11.88 1.99 -3.95
C PHE A 150 12.96 1.40 -4.88
N ILE A 151 13.22 2.07 -6.01
CA ILE A 151 14.24 1.63 -6.99
C ILE A 151 15.63 1.60 -6.34
N LEU A 152 16.02 2.69 -5.67
CA LEU A 152 17.33 2.79 -5.04
C LEU A 152 17.54 1.71 -3.97
N TYR A 153 16.55 1.49 -3.10
CA TYR A 153 16.64 0.46 -2.07
C TYR A 153 16.61 -0.95 -2.65
N SER A 154 15.84 -1.18 -3.71
CA SER A 154 15.80 -2.48 -4.37
C SER A 154 17.15 -2.91 -4.95
N PHE A 155 17.96 -1.98 -5.46
CA PHE A 155 19.20 -2.31 -6.12
C PHE A 155 20.46 -2.02 -5.29
N ARG A 156 20.46 -0.98 -4.45
CA ARG A 156 21.67 -0.50 -3.76
C ARG A 156 21.69 -0.76 -2.26
N ALA A 157 20.55 -0.86 -1.59
CA ALA A 157 20.50 -1.08 -0.15
C ALA A 157 20.93 -2.50 0.23
N ASP A 158 21.48 -2.66 1.43
CA ASP A 158 21.64 -3.97 2.05
C ASP A 158 20.24 -4.56 2.42
N LEU A 159 20.21 -5.88 2.64
CA LEU A 159 18.95 -6.59 2.93
C LEU A 159 18.24 -6.07 4.19
N ASN A 160 19.00 -5.61 5.20
CA ASN A 160 18.40 -5.07 6.42
C ASN A 160 17.64 -3.77 6.15
N LYS A 161 18.27 -2.84 5.40
CA LYS A 161 17.65 -1.57 5.05
C LYS A 161 16.44 -1.79 4.17
N LEU A 162 16.55 -2.68 3.17
CA LEU A 162 15.44 -3.03 2.30
C LEU A 162 14.27 -3.64 3.09
N SER A 163 14.53 -4.56 4.03
CA SER A 163 13.51 -5.16 4.88
C SER A 163 12.80 -4.12 5.77
N ARG A 164 13.55 -3.19 6.37
CA ARG A 164 12.97 -2.09 7.16
C ARG A 164 12.13 -1.16 6.30
N PHE A 165 12.56 -0.90 5.08
CA PHE A 165 11.80 -0.10 4.13
C PHE A 165 10.48 -0.79 3.75
N CYS A 166 10.50 -2.11 3.47
CA CYS A 166 9.29 -2.90 3.23
C CYS A 166 8.33 -2.86 4.43
N LEU A 167 8.84 -2.96 5.66
CA LEU A 167 8.01 -2.84 6.86
C LEU A 167 7.37 -1.46 6.98
N GLY A 168 8.14 -0.39 6.74
CA GLY A 168 7.63 0.98 6.75
C GLY A 168 6.53 1.20 5.71
N LEU A 169 6.74 0.72 4.48
CA LEU A 169 5.72 0.76 3.43
C LEU A 169 4.47 -0.04 3.81
N PHE A 170 4.65 -1.22 4.43
CA PHE A 170 3.50 -1.99 4.91
C PHE A 170 2.71 -1.23 5.97
N ILE A 171 3.37 -0.61 6.94
CA ILE A 171 2.68 0.20 7.96
C ILE A 171 1.88 1.32 7.30
N LEU A 172 2.47 2.01 6.33
CA LEU A 172 1.83 3.14 5.66
C LEU A 172 0.62 2.71 4.80
N TYR A 173 0.82 1.72 3.94
CA TYR A 173 -0.19 1.32 2.95
C TYR A 173 -1.05 0.14 3.39
N GLY A 174 -0.46 -0.87 4.04
CA GLY A 174 -1.16 -2.08 4.43
C GLY A 174 -2.22 -1.83 5.49
N ILE A 175 -1.94 -0.95 6.46
CA ILE A 175 -2.93 -0.52 7.46
C ILE A 175 -4.05 0.27 6.77
N GLY A 176 -3.72 1.19 5.85
CA GLY A 176 -4.71 1.94 5.08
C GLY A 176 -5.63 1.03 4.26
N ILE A 177 -5.07 0.07 3.52
CA ILE A 177 -5.84 -0.91 2.73
C ILE A 177 -6.75 -1.75 3.64
N SER A 178 -6.24 -2.17 4.79
CA SER A 178 -7.04 -2.90 5.79
C SER A 178 -8.18 -2.04 6.31
N GLY A 179 -7.93 -0.76 6.60
CA GLY A 179 -8.95 0.22 7.00
C GLY A 179 -10.06 0.34 5.97
N TYR A 180 -9.73 0.55 4.69
CA TYR A 180 -10.72 0.60 3.60
C TYR A 180 -11.55 -0.68 3.48
N SER A 181 -10.98 -1.83 3.74
CA SER A 181 -11.71 -3.10 3.68
C SER A 181 -12.71 -3.27 4.83
N VAL A 182 -12.48 -2.63 5.98
CA VAL A 182 -13.33 -2.71 7.18
C VAL A 182 -14.37 -1.58 7.19
N VAL A 183 -13.93 -0.36 6.87
CA VAL A 183 -14.75 0.86 6.88
C VAL A 183 -14.67 1.48 5.46
N PRO A 184 -15.45 0.95 4.51
CA PRO A 184 -15.46 1.52 3.17
C PRO A 184 -16.10 2.91 3.18
N ALA A 185 -15.47 3.87 2.50
CA ALA A 185 -15.97 5.21 2.31
C ALA A 185 -15.78 5.65 0.85
N GLN A 186 -16.67 6.50 0.36
CA GLN A 186 -16.55 7.14 -0.96
C GLN A 186 -15.65 8.37 -0.89
N GLY A 187 -15.53 8.94 0.29
CA GLY A 187 -14.79 10.15 0.56
C GLY A 187 -15.57 11.43 0.32
N PRO A 188 -15.14 12.55 0.92
CA PRO A 188 -15.87 13.81 0.90
C PRO A 188 -16.12 14.33 -0.52
N TYR A 189 -15.22 14.07 -1.45
CA TYR A 189 -15.36 14.45 -2.86
C TYR A 189 -16.68 13.96 -3.51
N ILE A 190 -17.13 12.74 -3.19
CA ILE A 190 -18.38 12.18 -3.73
C ILE A 190 -19.52 12.43 -2.75
N PHE A 191 -19.28 12.20 -1.46
CA PHE A 191 -20.31 12.23 -0.43
C PHE A 191 -20.87 13.64 -0.17
N LEU A 192 -20.02 14.68 -0.25
CA LEU A 192 -20.38 16.09 -0.04
C LEU A 192 -20.36 16.90 -1.35
N ALA A 193 -20.51 16.25 -2.50
CA ALA A 193 -20.36 16.91 -3.80
C ALA A 193 -21.23 18.17 -3.93
N ASP A 194 -22.47 18.11 -3.43
CA ASP A 194 -23.43 19.21 -3.50
C ASP A 194 -23.15 20.35 -2.49
N GLU A 195 -22.32 20.10 -1.48
CA GLU A 195 -21.98 21.09 -0.46
C GLU A 195 -20.74 21.92 -0.82
N TYR A 196 -20.00 21.50 -1.84
CA TYR A 196 -18.85 22.25 -2.32
C TYR A 196 -19.31 23.48 -3.13
N SER A 197 -18.80 24.63 -2.77
CA SER A 197 -19.12 25.93 -3.42
C SER A 197 -18.51 26.05 -4.83
N ARG A 198 -17.64 25.14 -5.24
CA ARG A 198 -16.97 25.14 -6.56
C ARG A 198 -16.95 23.75 -7.14
N PRO A 199 -17.01 23.65 -8.50
CA PRO A 199 -16.82 22.36 -9.15
C PRO A 199 -15.48 21.76 -8.75
N LEU A 200 -15.49 20.47 -8.48
CA LEU A 200 -14.30 19.69 -8.13
C LEU A 200 -13.58 19.15 -9.39
N GLU A 201 -13.95 19.67 -10.55
CA GLU A 201 -13.27 19.42 -11.81
C GLU A 201 -11.91 20.14 -11.79
N GLY A 202 -10.86 19.40 -12.16
CA GLY A 202 -9.54 20.00 -12.31
C GLY A 202 -9.52 21.10 -13.36
N TYR A 203 -8.50 21.96 -13.33
CA TYR A 203 -8.30 23.04 -14.30
C TYR A 203 -7.99 22.48 -15.68
#